data_7d95169f595ab67601e8933df04e09d4
#
_entry.id   7d95169f595ab67601e8933df04e09d4
#
_cell.length_a   1.000
_cell.length_b   1.000
_cell.length_c   1.000
_cell.angle_alpha   90.00
_cell.angle_beta   90.00
_cell.angle_gamma   90.00
#
_symmetry.space_group_name_H-M   'P 1'
#
loop_
_entity.id
_entity.type
_entity.pdbx_description
1 polymer ?
#
loop_
_entity_poly.entity_id
_entity_poly.type
_entity_poly.pdbx_seq_one_letter_code
_entity_poly.pdbx_strand_id
1 'polypeptide(L)'
;ALTAKAGGYVTNSNQNVAYLRNPAQNAVIGVQGAYFNPAGIGFMDNGWHLALDVQSALQRRYTTSTYEPLKYGVDNEGRGYKKYTGKSFVPALPHLSLAFKHDNLFASFHFGVISGGGKAKYDQGLGSFEAPVAMIPALINNLAAAQMVTGYDADINLTGEQYNFAGQLNLGYKIGSGWSVSA
;
A
#
# COMPACT_ATOMS: atom_id res chain seq x y z
N ALA A 1 -22.23 3.96 -20.54
CA ALA A 1 -21.81 4.07 -19.14
C ALA A 1 -20.37 3.57 -19.04
N LEU A 2 -19.41 4.48 -18.84
CA LEU A 2 -18.05 4.13 -18.51
C LEU A 2 -18.03 3.65 -17.06
N THR A 3 -17.89 2.35 -16.85
CA THR A 3 -17.60 1.82 -15.53
C THR A 3 -16.15 2.11 -15.19
N ALA A 4 -15.90 3.14 -14.42
CA ALA A 4 -14.60 3.30 -13.76
C ALA A 4 -14.45 2.14 -12.76
N LYS A 5 -13.62 1.16 -13.10
CA LYS A 5 -13.15 0.19 -12.11
C LYS A 5 -12.12 0.94 -11.25
N ALA A 6 -12.57 1.49 -10.14
CA ALA A 6 -11.67 1.97 -9.11
C ALA A 6 -10.78 0.80 -8.68
N GLY A 7 -9.48 1.07 -8.57
CA GLY A 7 -8.39 0.14 -8.46
C GLY A 7 -8.65 -1.09 -7.59
N GLY A 8 -8.08 -2.21 -8.01
CA GLY A 8 -8.07 -3.45 -7.25
C GLY A 8 -7.31 -3.32 -5.93
N TYR A 9 -7.25 -4.42 -5.18
CA TYR A 9 -6.48 -4.55 -3.93
C TYR A 9 -4.98 -4.24 -4.08
N VAL A 10 -4.50 -4.16 -5.32
CA VAL A 10 -3.11 -3.85 -5.66
C VAL A 10 -3.06 -2.47 -6.30
N THR A 11 -2.80 -1.45 -5.49
CA THR A 11 -2.36 -0.16 -5.99
C THR A 11 -0.85 -0.25 -6.18
N ASN A 12 -0.36 0.00 -7.39
CA ASN A 12 1.08 0.00 -7.64
C ASN A 12 1.72 1.18 -6.90
N SER A 13 2.13 0.92 -5.68
CA SER A 13 2.87 1.83 -4.82
C SER A 13 4.27 1.26 -4.59
N ASN A 14 4.98 0.98 -5.69
CA ASN A 14 6.32 0.40 -5.62
C ASN A 14 7.18 1.12 -4.60
N GLN A 15 7.82 0.33 -3.72
CA GLN A 15 8.61 0.84 -2.60
C GLN A 15 10.11 0.90 -2.92
N ASN A 16 10.47 0.81 -4.20
CA ASN A 16 11.84 1.03 -4.65
C ASN A 16 12.30 2.46 -4.31
N VAL A 17 13.51 2.61 -3.80
CA VAL A 17 14.06 3.90 -3.36
C VAL A 17 14.14 4.91 -4.52
N ALA A 18 14.48 4.47 -5.74
CA ALA A 18 14.54 5.35 -6.89
C ALA A 18 13.14 5.89 -7.27
N TYR A 19 12.11 5.05 -7.19
CA TYR A 19 10.72 5.46 -7.41
C TYR A 19 10.24 6.45 -6.35
N LEU A 20 10.53 6.20 -5.09
CA LEU A 20 10.11 7.09 -4.00
C LEU A 20 10.78 8.47 -4.10
N ARG A 21 12.05 8.50 -4.57
CA ARG A 21 12.77 9.75 -4.79
C ARG A 21 12.26 10.52 -6.01
N ASN A 22 11.88 9.81 -7.07
CA ASN A 22 11.34 10.37 -8.29
C ASN A 22 10.30 9.41 -8.90
N PRO A 23 8.99 9.66 -8.73
CA PRO A 23 7.94 8.79 -9.27
C PRO A 23 7.84 8.79 -10.80
N ALA A 24 8.45 9.77 -11.49
CA ALA A 24 8.43 9.85 -12.94
C ALA A 24 9.44 8.87 -13.58
N GLN A 25 9.16 7.58 -13.48
CA GLN A 25 10.03 6.50 -13.94
C GLN A 25 9.72 5.97 -15.35
N ASN A 26 8.70 6.49 -16.03
CA ASN A 26 8.25 5.97 -17.32
C ASN A 26 9.27 6.13 -18.46
N ALA A 27 10.25 7.02 -18.31
CA ALA A 27 11.32 7.25 -19.28
C ALA A 27 12.71 7.07 -18.68
N VAL A 28 12.82 6.31 -17.58
CA VAL A 28 14.12 6.09 -16.92
C VAL A 28 15.03 5.26 -17.82
N ILE A 29 16.28 5.72 -17.98
CA ILE A 29 17.38 4.96 -18.56
C ILE A 29 18.30 4.56 -17.40
N GLY A 30 18.24 3.29 -17.01
CA GLY A 30 18.97 2.79 -15.87
C GLY A 30 18.45 1.42 -15.42
N VAL A 31 19.20 0.77 -14.55
CA VAL A 31 18.86 -0.58 -14.07
C VAL A 31 17.51 -0.62 -13.32
N GLN A 32 17.10 0.47 -12.69
CA GLN A 32 15.79 0.61 -12.05
C GLN A 32 14.65 0.57 -13.06
N GLY A 33 14.93 0.86 -14.34
CA GLY A 33 14.01 0.69 -15.45
C GLY A 33 13.55 -0.75 -15.68
N ALA A 34 14.25 -1.74 -15.11
CA ALA A 34 13.85 -3.15 -15.22
C ALA A 34 12.37 -3.41 -14.88
N TYR A 35 11.76 -2.59 -14.01
CA TYR A 35 10.35 -2.66 -13.68
C TYR A 35 9.49 -1.65 -14.47
N PHE A 36 9.89 -0.38 -14.49
CA PHE A 36 9.04 0.71 -14.98
C PHE A 36 9.17 0.98 -16.49
N ASN A 37 10.39 0.81 -17.03
CA ASN A 37 10.72 1.06 -18.43
C ASN A 37 11.82 0.13 -18.91
N PRO A 38 11.55 -1.17 -19.07
CA PRO A 38 12.58 -2.12 -19.44
C PRO A 38 13.23 -1.80 -20.79
N ALA A 39 12.50 -1.18 -21.73
CA ALA A 39 13.06 -0.74 -23.00
C ALA A 39 14.18 0.31 -22.82
N GLY A 40 14.18 1.08 -21.76
CA GLY A 40 15.24 2.04 -21.43
C GLY A 40 16.61 1.41 -21.22
N ILE A 41 16.67 0.13 -20.87
CA ILE A 41 17.91 -0.62 -20.69
C ILE A 41 18.69 -0.73 -22.02
N GLY A 42 17.99 -0.74 -23.16
CA GLY A 42 18.61 -0.73 -24.48
C GLY A 42 19.56 0.46 -24.73
N PHE A 43 19.45 1.53 -23.95
CA PHE A 43 20.28 2.73 -24.05
C PHE A 43 21.40 2.80 -23.00
N MET A 44 21.51 1.80 -22.13
CA MET A 44 22.62 1.68 -21.19
C MET A 44 23.89 1.17 -21.88
N ASP A 45 25.01 1.21 -21.18
CA ASP A 45 26.26 0.61 -21.64
C ASP A 45 26.17 -0.92 -21.66
N ASN A 46 27.07 -1.56 -22.45
CA ASN A 46 27.18 -3.00 -22.45
C ASN A 46 27.71 -3.52 -21.11
N GLY A 47 27.23 -4.70 -20.69
CA GLY A 47 27.68 -5.35 -19.47
C GLY A 47 26.55 -5.66 -18.47
N TRP A 48 26.93 -6.01 -17.28
CA TRP A 48 26.05 -6.30 -16.17
C TRP A 48 25.78 -5.04 -15.35
N HIS A 49 24.52 -4.85 -14.98
CA HIS A 49 24.07 -3.74 -14.13
C HIS A 49 23.24 -4.32 -12.98
N LEU A 50 23.55 -3.92 -11.78
CA LEU A 50 22.89 -4.39 -10.57
C LEU A 50 22.50 -3.18 -9.71
N ALA A 51 21.27 -3.20 -9.21
CA ALA A 51 20.85 -2.34 -8.12
C ALA A 51 20.14 -3.18 -7.05
N LEU A 52 20.55 -2.95 -5.82
CA LEU A 52 19.93 -3.50 -4.63
C LEU A 52 19.58 -2.34 -3.71
N ASP A 53 18.35 -2.28 -3.30
CA ASP A 53 17.93 -1.32 -2.30
C ASP A 53 17.05 -1.97 -1.24
N VAL A 54 17.11 -1.42 -0.04
CA VAL A 54 16.30 -1.85 1.10
C VAL A 54 15.83 -0.61 1.82
N GLN A 55 14.55 -0.58 2.13
CA GLN A 55 14.03 0.51 2.95
C GLN A 55 13.22 -0.05 4.13
N SER A 56 13.14 0.71 5.21
CA SER A 56 12.20 0.49 6.29
C SER A 56 11.11 1.56 6.26
N ALA A 57 9.90 1.20 6.65
CA ALA A 57 8.78 2.12 6.70
C ALA A 57 8.11 2.11 8.07
N LEU A 58 7.97 3.29 8.66
CA LEU A 58 7.20 3.52 9.87
C LEU A 58 6.06 4.47 9.54
N GLN A 59 4.83 4.07 9.84
CA GLN A 59 3.66 4.87 9.54
C GLN A 59 2.71 4.92 10.73
N ARG A 60 2.19 6.11 11.00
CA ARG A 60 1.03 6.30 11.90
C ARG A 60 -0.16 6.79 11.08
N ARG A 61 -1.31 6.18 11.31
CA ARG A 61 -2.55 6.54 10.63
C ARG A 61 -3.56 6.97 11.68
N TYR A 62 -4.24 8.07 11.42
CA TYR A 62 -5.31 8.57 12.25
C TYR A 62 -6.60 8.51 11.45
N THR A 63 -7.61 7.85 12.00
CA THR A 63 -8.94 7.77 11.40
C THR A 63 -9.93 8.33 12.39
N THR A 64 -10.71 9.32 12.00
CA THR A 64 -11.82 9.80 12.81
C THR A 64 -13.11 9.26 12.19
N SER A 65 -13.88 8.55 13.00
CA SER A 65 -15.20 8.05 12.60
C SER A 65 -16.26 8.87 13.33
N THR A 66 -17.21 9.38 12.57
CA THR A 66 -18.37 10.11 13.08
C THR A 66 -19.59 9.22 12.96
N TYR A 67 -20.15 8.82 14.10
CA TYR A 67 -21.35 8.01 14.18
C TYR A 67 -22.01 8.25 15.54
N GLU A 68 -23.20 8.80 15.56
CA GLU A 68 -23.86 9.28 16.78
C GLU A 68 -23.92 8.24 17.91
N PRO A 69 -24.20 6.94 17.66
CA PRO A 69 -24.19 5.91 18.70
C PRO A 69 -22.84 5.69 19.41
N LEU A 70 -21.71 6.15 18.86
CA LEU A 70 -20.42 6.09 19.57
C LEU A 70 -20.45 6.84 20.91
N LYS A 71 -21.39 7.75 21.12
CA LYS A 71 -21.57 8.47 22.39
C LYS A 71 -21.87 7.55 23.59
N TYR A 72 -22.35 6.33 23.32
CA TYR A 72 -22.62 5.34 24.37
C TYR A 72 -21.36 4.56 24.80
N GLY A 73 -20.22 4.70 24.11
CA GLY A 73 -18.96 4.12 24.54
C GLY A 73 -18.48 4.71 25.84
N VAL A 74 -18.16 3.86 26.83
CA VAL A 74 -17.74 4.30 28.19
C VAL A 74 -16.46 5.13 28.15
N ASP A 75 -15.59 4.90 27.17
CA ASP A 75 -14.32 5.61 26.97
C ASP A 75 -14.44 6.83 26.03
N ASN A 76 -15.65 7.15 25.52
CA ASN A 76 -15.85 8.17 24.49
C ASN A 76 -16.47 9.49 25.01
N GLU A 77 -16.68 9.62 26.31
CA GLU A 77 -17.12 10.88 26.97
C GLU A 77 -18.40 11.48 26.34
N GLY A 78 -19.33 10.65 25.89
CA GLY A 78 -20.58 11.10 25.27
C GLY A 78 -20.45 11.72 23.87
N ARG A 79 -19.29 11.57 23.21
CA ARG A 79 -19.05 12.13 21.87
C ARG A 79 -19.59 11.21 20.78
N GLY A 80 -20.30 11.76 19.80
CA GLY A 80 -20.73 11.06 18.58
C GLY A 80 -19.62 10.84 17.55
N TYR A 81 -18.35 10.94 17.95
CA TYR A 81 -17.19 10.66 17.11
C TYR A 81 -16.05 10.07 17.94
N LYS A 82 -15.20 9.27 17.31
CA LYS A 82 -14.03 8.67 17.97
C LYS A 82 -12.83 8.66 17.02
N LYS A 83 -11.64 8.91 17.56
CA LYS A 83 -10.38 8.89 16.85
C LYS A 83 -9.64 7.59 17.11
N TYR A 84 -9.27 6.90 16.07
CA TYR A 84 -8.52 5.65 16.10
C TYR A 84 -7.10 5.87 15.58
N THR A 85 -6.14 5.25 16.21
CA THR A 85 -4.73 5.35 15.82
C THR A 85 -4.23 3.99 15.36
N GLY A 86 -3.80 3.93 14.10
CA GLY A 86 -3.12 2.78 13.54
C GLY A 86 -1.61 3.01 13.49
N LYS A 87 -0.84 1.96 13.79
CA LYS A 87 0.60 1.92 13.69
C LYS A 87 1.00 0.85 12.69
N SER A 88 1.91 1.16 11.79
CA SER A 88 2.49 0.20 10.86
C SER A 88 4.00 0.33 10.90
N PHE A 89 4.67 -0.81 11.00
CA PHE A 89 6.13 -0.89 10.91
C PHE A 89 6.52 -2.03 9.99
N VAL A 90 7.31 -1.70 8.99
CA VAL A 90 7.89 -2.67 8.05
C VAL A 90 9.40 -2.53 8.16
N PRO A 91 10.08 -3.53 8.71
CA PRO A 91 11.52 -3.44 8.98
C PRO A 91 12.35 -3.41 7.70
N ALA A 92 11.94 -4.14 6.66
CA ALA A 92 12.68 -4.23 5.40
C ALA A 92 11.74 -4.42 4.21
N LEU A 93 11.93 -3.63 3.18
CA LEU A 93 11.30 -3.70 1.88
C LEU A 93 12.42 -3.82 0.83
N PRO A 94 12.87 -5.06 0.52
CA PRO A 94 13.98 -5.26 -0.40
C PRO A 94 13.51 -5.14 -1.86
N HIS A 95 14.39 -4.58 -2.70
CA HIS A 95 14.24 -4.55 -4.15
C HIS A 95 15.56 -4.91 -4.81
N LEU A 96 15.49 -5.74 -5.82
CA LEU A 96 16.60 -6.18 -6.65
C LEU A 96 16.27 -5.88 -8.10
N SER A 97 17.14 -5.18 -8.78
CA SER A 97 17.09 -5.00 -10.24
C SER A 97 18.41 -5.45 -10.84
N LEU A 98 18.33 -6.30 -11.84
CA LEU A 98 19.46 -6.82 -12.58
C LEU A 98 19.21 -6.60 -14.06
N ALA A 99 20.21 -6.16 -14.78
CA ALA A 99 20.16 -6.07 -16.23
C ALA A 99 21.48 -6.52 -16.85
N PHE A 100 21.38 -7.11 -18.02
CA PHE A 100 22.50 -7.44 -18.87
C PHE A 100 22.23 -6.92 -20.28
N LYS A 101 23.21 -6.23 -20.84
CA LYS A 101 23.15 -5.73 -22.20
C LYS A 101 24.40 -6.15 -22.98
N HIS A 102 24.19 -6.60 -24.20
CA HIS A 102 25.25 -6.87 -25.17
C HIS A 102 24.80 -6.37 -26.54
N ASP A 103 25.45 -5.32 -27.01
CA ASP A 103 25.12 -4.59 -28.23
C ASP A 103 23.65 -4.18 -28.29
N ASN A 104 22.85 -4.78 -29.15
CA ASN A 104 21.44 -4.48 -29.31
C ASN A 104 20.52 -5.34 -28.44
N LEU A 105 21.02 -6.45 -27.91
CA LEU A 105 20.24 -7.35 -27.06
C LEU A 105 20.39 -6.96 -25.59
N PHE A 106 19.30 -7.06 -24.87
CA PHE A 106 19.31 -6.91 -23.41
C PHE A 106 18.26 -7.77 -22.74
N ALA A 107 18.54 -8.11 -21.50
CA ALA A 107 17.61 -8.77 -20.61
C ALA A 107 17.63 -8.07 -19.26
N SER A 108 16.51 -8.12 -18.55
CA SER A 108 16.47 -7.61 -17.18
C SER A 108 15.54 -8.41 -16.29
N PHE A 109 15.83 -8.34 -15.00
CA PHE A 109 15.04 -8.94 -13.97
C PHE A 109 14.81 -7.91 -12.84
N HIS A 110 13.60 -7.85 -12.34
CA HIS A 110 13.26 -7.10 -11.14
C HIS A 110 12.52 -8.00 -10.15
N PHE A 111 12.83 -7.84 -8.87
CA PHE A 111 12.09 -8.44 -7.78
C PHE A 111 11.94 -7.43 -6.65
N GLY A 112 10.75 -7.32 -6.09
CA GLY A 112 10.52 -6.42 -4.97
C GLY A 112 9.08 -6.33 -4.50
N VAL A 113 8.87 -5.47 -3.53
CA VAL A 113 7.53 -5.16 -3.00
C VAL A 113 6.89 -4.08 -3.87
N ILE A 114 5.90 -4.47 -4.64
CA ILE A 114 5.23 -3.56 -5.58
C ILE A 114 4.02 -2.85 -4.97
N SER A 115 3.44 -3.40 -3.91
CA SER A 115 2.31 -2.78 -3.21
C SER A 115 2.07 -3.43 -1.86
N GLY A 116 1.13 -2.88 -1.12
CA GLY A 116 0.74 -3.31 0.20
C GLY A 116 1.01 -2.26 1.26
N GLY A 117 0.40 -2.43 2.41
CA GLY A 117 0.51 -1.48 3.54
C GLY A 117 1.41 -1.96 4.67
N GLY A 118 2.07 -3.11 4.50
CA GLY A 118 2.76 -3.78 5.59
C GLY A 118 1.79 -4.30 6.65
N LYS A 119 2.28 -4.44 7.87
CA LYS A 119 1.48 -4.83 9.03
C LYS A 119 0.97 -3.57 9.74
N ALA A 120 -0.34 -3.40 9.75
CA ALA A 120 -1.01 -2.31 10.47
C ALA A 120 -1.72 -2.86 11.71
N LYS A 121 -1.53 -2.21 12.85
CA LYS A 121 -2.15 -2.56 14.12
C LYS A 121 -2.94 -1.38 14.66
N TYR A 122 -4.19 -1.61 14.98
CA TYR A 122 -5.09 -0.68 15.64
C TYR A 122 -5.50 -1.26 17.01
N ASP A 123 -4.87 -0.76 18.05
CA ASP A 123 -5.07 -1.27 19.42
C ASP A 123 -6.45 -0.93 20.00
N GLN A 124 -7.16 0.00 19.35
CA GLN A 124 -8.52 0.42 19.72
C GLN A 124 -9.54 0.10 18.62
N GLY A 125 -9.20 -0.81 17.71
CA GLY A 125 -10.04 -1.13 16.55
C GLY A 125 -10.18 0.00 15.54
N LEU A 126 -11.29 -0.01 14.86
CA LEU A 126 -11.71 1.02 13.88
C LEU A 126 -13.22 1.22 14.01
N GLY A 127 -13.70 2.40 13.64
CA GLY A 127 -15.12 2.75 13.72
C GLY A 127 -16.06 1.80 12.98
N SER A 128 -15.63 1.21 11.87
CA SER A 128 -16.42 0.22 11.13
C SER A 128 -16.65 -1.08 11.91
N PHE A 129 -15.74 -1.45 12.82
CA PHE A 129 -15.87 -2.61 13.68
C PHE A 129 -16.57 -2.29 15.00
N GLU A 130 -16.45 -1.05 15.48
CA GLU A 130 -17.12 -0.61 16.71
C GLU A 130 -18.58 -0.21 16.46
N ALA A 131 -18.91 0.30 15.27
CA ALA A 131 -20.25 0.77 14.95
C ALA A 131 -21.39 -0.27 15.19
N PRO A 132 -21.25 -1.55 14.84
CA PRO A 132 -22.28 -2.56 15.14
C PRO A 132 -22.54 -2.72 16.64
N VAL A 133 -21.50 -2.64 17.46
CA VAL A 133 -21.62 -2.72 18.93
C VAL A 133 -22.25 -1.43 19.47
N ALA A 134 -21.78 -0.29 19.00
CA ALA A 134 -22.29 1.03 19.39
C ALA A 134 -23.78 1.24 19.08
N MET A 135 -24.28 0.55 18.05
CA MET A 135 -25.71 0.60 17.68
C MET A 135 -26.63 -0.09 18.70
N ILE A 136 -26.13 -1.09 19.46
CA ILE A 136 -26.97 -1.89 20.37
C ILE A 136 -27.65 -1.05 21.42
N PRO A 137 -27.00 -0.17 22.21
CA PRO A 137 -27.65 0.72 23.16
C PRO A 137 -28.71 1.61 22.52
N ALA A 138 -28.39 2.17 21.37
CA ALA A 138 -29.34 3.05 20.64
C ALA A 138 -30.61 2.26 20.23
N LEU A 139 -30.44 1.04 19.73
CA LEU A 139 -31.57 0.20 19.31
C LEU A 139 -32.45 -0.19 20.50
N ILE A 140 -31.85 -0.66 21.60
CA ILE A 140 -32.59 -1.08 22.80
C ILE A 140 -33.36 0.11 23.39
N ASN A 141 -32.72 1.27 23.53
CA ASN A 141 -33.37 2.47 24.08
C ASN A 141 -34.52 2.96 23.20
N ASN A 142 -34.38 2.87 21.86
CA ASN A 142 -35.47 3.22 20.94
C ASN A 142 -36.63 2.22 21.02
N LEU A 143 -36.38 0.93 21.08
CA LEU A 143 -37.41 -0.11 21.18
C LEU A 143 -38.16 -0.04 22.52
N ALA A 144 -37.46 0.26 23.58
CA ALA A 144 -38.04 0.37 24.92
C ALA A 144 -38.75 1.71 25.17
N ALA A 145 -38.61 2.68 24.28
CA ALA A 145 -39.00 4.09 24.47
C ALA A 145 -38.52 4.69 25.84
N ALA A 146 -37.41 4.13 26.33
CA ALA A 146 -36.81 4.52 27.61
C ALA A 146 -35.31 4.28 27.59
N GLN A 147 -34.55 5.02 28.39
CA GLN A 147 -33.11 4.81 28.52
C GLN A 147 -32.82 3.61 29.43
N MET A 148 -32.81 2.40 28.85
CA MET A 148 -32.54 1.15 29.58
C MET A 148 -31.05 0.77 29.56
N VAL A 149 -30.30 1.18 28.54
CA VAL A 149 -28.88 0.92 28.39
C VAL A 149 -28.13 2.23 28.34
N THR A 150 -27.23 2.45 29.29
CA THR A 150 -26.48 3.72 29.44
C THR A 150 -25.16 3.73 28.66
N GLY A 151 -24.62 2.56 28.30
CA GLY A 151 -23.37 2.51 27.56
C GLY A 151 -22.98 1.09 27.14
N TYR A 152 -21.87 1.00 26.41
CA TYR A 152 -21.20 -0.23 26.07
C TYR A 152 -19.69 -0.11 26.33
N ASP A 153 -19.07 -1.22 26.61
CA ASP A 153 -17.62 -1.35 26.65
C ASP A 153 -17.20 -2.36 25.56
N ALA A 154 -16.20 -1.99 24.76
CA ALA A 154 -15.75 -2.80 23.64
C ALA A 154 -14.22 -2.81 23.54
N ASP A 155 -13.62 -3.96 23.79
CA ASP A 155 -12.19 -4.20 23.54
C ASP A 155 -12.02 -4.78 22.13
N ILE A 156 -11.62 -3.93 21.19
CA ILE A 156 -11.48 -4.28 19.77
C ILE A 156 -10.03 -4.07 19.34
N ASN A 157 -9.37 -5.14 19.01
CA ASN A 157 -8.04 -5.13 18.41
C ASN A 157 -8.12 -5.54 16.95
N LEU A 158 -7.54 -4.73 16.06
CA LEU A 158 -7.45 -5.04 14.64
C LEU A 158 -6.00 -5.09 14.19
N THR A 159 -5.63 -6.18 13.56
CA THR A 159 -4.34 -6.33 12.89
C THR A 159 -4.58 -6.76 11.45
N GLY A 160 -4.05 -5.98 10.51
CA GLY A 160 -4.05 -6.31 9.09
C GLY A 160 -2.62 -6.35 8.55
N GLU A 161 -2.34 -7.32 7.68
CA GLU A 161 -1.02 -7.44 7.06
C GLU A 161 -1.18 -7.74 5.58
N GLN A 162 -0.48 -6.97 4.74
CA GLN A 162 -0.49 -7.18 3.30
C GLN A 162 0.85 -6.78 2.70
N TYR A 163 1.47 -7.72 1.99
CA TYR A 163 2.64 -7.50 1.15
C TYR A 163 2.39 -8.14 -0.21
N ASN A 164 2.62 -7.40 -1.27
CA ASN A 164 2.54 -7.91 -2.63
C ASN A 164 3.93 -7.84 -3.25
N PHE A 165 4.52 -8.99 -3.47
CA PHE A 165 5.79 -9.14 -4.15
C PHE A 165 5.55 -9.40 -5.63
N ALA A 166 6.43 -8.88 -6.48
CA ALA A 166 6.45 -9.22 -7.89
C ALA A 166 7.86 -9.52 -8.37
N GLY A 167 7.95 -10.50 -9.25
CA GLY A 167 9.11 -10.74 -10.09
C GLY A 167 8.74 -10.41 -11.54
N GLN A 168 9.60 -9.68 -12.23
CA GLN A 168 9.44 -9.31 -13.63
C GLN A 168 10.71 -9.66 -14.39
N LEU A 169 10.55 -10.42 -15.47
CA LEU A 169 11.63 -10.74 -16.39
C LEU A 169 11.33 -10.08 -17.74
N ASN A 170 12.30 -9.43 -18.33
CA ASN A 170 12.15 -8.78 -19.62
C ASN A 170 13.28 -9.17 -20.56
N LEU A 171 12.94 -9.27 -21.83
CA LEU A 171 13.87 -9.36 -22.94
C LEU A 171 13.61 -8.21 -23.90
N GLY A 172 14.66 -7.67 -24.50
CA GLY A 172 14.48 -6.55 -25.40
C GLY A 172 15.58 -6.40 -26.43
N TYR A 173 15.30 -5.55 -27.41
CA TYR A 173 16.18 -5.28 -28.54
C TYR A 173 16.19 -3.80 -28.88
N LYS A 174 17.37 -3.24 -29.04
CA LYS A 174 17.58 -1.87 -29.50
C LYS A 174 17.61 -1.83 -31.03
N ILE A 175 16.81 -0.97 -31.63
CA ILE A 175 16.68 -0.81 -33.07
C ILE A 175 17.32 0.54 -33.46
N GLY A 176 18.50 0.46 -34.08
CA GLY A 176 19.25 1.66 -34.44
C GLY A 176 19.63 2.53 -33.24
N SER A 177 19.68 3.84 -33.41
CA SER A 177 20.11 4.77 -32.37
C SER A 177 18.98 5.28 -31.47
N GLY A 178 17.73 5.23 -31.92
CA GLY A 178 16.62 5.91 -31.26
C GLY A 178 15.47 5.05 -30.77
N TRP A 179 15.44 3.77 -31.07
CA TRP A 179 14.34 2.89 -30.72
C TRP A 179 14.79 1.69 -29.89
N SER A 180 13.97 1.31 -28.95
CA SER A 180 14.15 0.09 -28.16
C SER A 180 12.79 -0.48 -27.81
N VAL A 181 12.68 -1.81 -27.88
CA VAL A 181 11.48 -2.56 -27.55
C VAL A 181 11.79 -3.65 -26.52
N SER A 182 10.84 -3.94 -25.65
CA SER A 182 10.95 -5.01 -24.66
C SER A 182 9.60 -5.68 -24.42
N ALA A 183 9.64 -6.93 -24.02
CA ALA A 183 8.50 -7.72 -23.57
C ALA A 183 8.87 -8.55 -22.33
#